data_be531c0acdef8c7c09b0c16e54f3e372
#
_entry.id   be531c0acdef8c7c09b0c16e54f3e372
#
_cell.length_a   1.000
_cell.length_b   1.000
_cell.length_c   1.000
_cell.angle_alpha   90.00
_cell.angle_beta   90.00
_cell.angle_gamma   90.00
#
_symmetry.space_group_name_H-M   'P 1'
#
loop_
_entity.id
_entity.type
_entity.pdbx_description
1 polymer ?
#
loop_
_entity_poly.entity_id
_entity_poly.type
_entity_poly.pdbx_seq_one_letter_code
_entity_poly.pdbx_strand_id
1 'polypeptide(L)'
;MKRIVSLALVLALLTALFTGCKKQGTAGETKQSDTTEPTAASAQEVAYKAVSNPLPKPLDTVQAAVFTESALFLAAMTQSEETTQDVDETTGKIYGYHKYEFTLYREDLATGQLTTLEFPSEGSGRPQVNALVTAADGSVWALCQTSESDAEDAAYVWFLVRFAADGTYQETVRLDFSGSQLEPSQVYLNRLVLDGAGNFVCADYSDTVYMFSETGALIKTLDQDGKYGNLVTLSNQAGILFYADAGGMNFRPIDEKTLSWGEEVLIPIYTWDIFPDTDGNAFYYFDDGSIYRYDLDAQQSEKILNLLDCDLDATELTSLYAEEDGAFRVLLGTQGSGVDTTYELYDLQRVDPSTLPEKTVLTLATLSLSQSLRQQVAKFNRENDRYRIEVQDYSEYSEIIASPGSYTEDSSSALLKLNTELLSGNLPDLIDVSGGELPVAQYAAKGFLEDLMPYLNGDSTVSPDKLMESVLNAVKTDGKLYQLPTSFQVVSAAGKREIVGGYESWTTDEVEDALKKLPEGATVFNVDYTKSHVLYLCASSAMNRFVDWQAGTCSFDSDEFRSILSFANTFPDEFDTTNFDFDEYQSDYRRVGQ
;
A
#
# COMPACT_ATOMS: atom_id res chain seq x y z
N MET A 1 -19.21 -43.05 -32.68
CA MET A 1 -18.71 -43.68 -31.44
C MET A 1 -18.04 -42.69 -30.43
N LYS A 2 -17.27 -41.71 -30.86
CA LYS A 2 -16.62 -40.75 -29.91
C LYS A 2 -17.58 -39.80 -29.15
N ARG A 3 -18.72 -39.42 -29.73
CA ARG A 3 -19.71 -38.54 -29.08
C ARG A 3 -20.59 -39.24 -28.03
N ILE A 4 -20.74 -40.56 -28.11
CA ILE A 4 -21.51 -41.36 -27.12
C ILE A 4 -20.68 -41.64 -25.87
N VAL A 5 -19.35 -41.74 -26.00
CA VAL A 5 -18.43 -41.94 -24.88
C VAL A 5 -18.31 -40.67 -24.02
N SER A 6 -18.30 -39.48 -24.63
CA SER A 6 -18.28 -38.21 -23.92
C SER A 6 -19.54 -37.95 -23.09
N LEU A 7 -20.73 -38.33 -23.66
CA LEU A 7 -22.00 -38.17 -22.92
C LEU A 7 -22.12 -39.14 -21.73
N ALA A 8 -21.57 -40.34 -21.88
CA ALA A 8 -21.55 -41.33 -20.79
C ALA A 8 -20.58 -40.95 -19.65
N LEU A 9 -19.47 -40.24 -19.97
CA LEU A 9 -18.54 -39.76 -18.96
C LEU A 9 -19.13 -38.58 -18.14
N VAL A 10 -19.84 -37.67 -18.81
CA VAL A 10 -20.53 -36.54 -18.14
C VAL A 10 -21.68 -37.04 -17.25
N LEU A 11 -22.43 -38.06 -17.70
CA LEU A 11 -23.49 -38.66 -16.89
C LEU A 11 -22.94 -39.45 -15.69
N ALA A 12 -21.76 -40.08 -15.84
CA ALA A 12 -21.10 -40.80 -14.74
C ALA A 12 -20.53 -39.86 -13.68
N LEU A 13 -20.06 -38.68 -14.06
CA LEU A 13 -19.63 -37.61 -13.14
C LEU A 13 -20.80 -36.99 -12.37
N LEU A 14 -21.96 -36.80 -13.03
CA LEU A 14 -23.16 -36.28 -12.39
C LEU A 14 -23.79 -37.26 -11.37
N THR A 15 -23.65 -38.58 -11.60
CA THR A 15 -24.16 -39.59 -10.64
C THR A 15 -23.22 -39.85 -9.47
N ALA A 16 -21.93 -39.50 -9.57
CA ALA A 16 -20.99 -39.60 -8.44
C ALA A 16 -21.21 -38.52 -7.37
N LEU A 17 -21.86 -37.41 -7.72
CA LEU A 17 -22.17 -36.31 -6.79
C LEU A 17 -23.40 -36.58 -5.90
N PHE A 18 -24.20 -37.63 -6.14
CA PHE A 18 -25.43 -37.90 -5.39
C PHE A 18 -25.40 -39.17 -4.48
N THR A 19 -24.25 -39.87 -4.38
CA THR A 19 -24.18 -41.13 -3.60
C THR A 19 -23.15 -41.13 -2.46
N GLY A 20 -22.93 -40.02 -1.82
CA GLY A 20 -22.00 -39.88 -0.70
C GLY A 20 -22.65 -39.77 0.67
N CYS A 21 -23.59 -40.66 1.06
CA CYS A 21 -23.98 -40.79 2.47
C CYS A 21 -24.17 -42.23 2.87
N LYS A 22 -23.40 -42.66 3.85
CA LYS A 22 -23.42 -43.85 4.73
C LYS A 22 -22.45 -44.99 4.40
N LYS A 23 -21.38 -45.12 5.19
CA LYS A 23 -21.25 -46.19 6.18
C LYS A 23 -20.00 -46.08 7.05
N GLN A 24 -20.23 -46.41 8.32
CA GLN A 24 -19.36 -46.61 9.44
C GLN A 24 -18.23 -47.65 9.21
N GLY A 25 -17.07 -47.39 9.86
CA GLY A 25 -16.29 -48.48 10.40
C GLY A 25 -14.76 -48.35 10.32
N THR A 26 -14.16 -48.13 11.48
CA THR A 26 -12.84 -48.52 12.01
C THR A 26 -11.56 -47.83 11.55
N ALA A 27 -11.04 -47.05 12.48
CA ALA A 27 -9.65 -46.84 12.95
C ALA A 27 -8.48 -46.82 11.98
N GLY A 28 -7.87 -45.62 11.90
CA GLY A 28 -6.53 -45.40 11.38
C GLY A 28 -6.22 -43.90 11.51
N GLU A 29 -5.44 -43.53 12.52
CA GLU A 29 -5.06 -42.15 12.82
C GLU A 29 -4.27 -41.51 11.66
N THR A 30 -4.84 -40.48 11.06
CA THR A 30 -4.09 -39.49 10.30
C THR A 30 -4.61 -38.12 10.73
N LYS A 31 -3.73 -37.26 11.18
CA LYS A 31 -4.05 -35.91 11.62
C LYS A 31 -4.73 -35.15 10.47
N GLN A 32 -5.99 -34.85 10.66
CA GLN A 32 -6.80 -33.98 9.82
C GLN A 32 -6.65 -32.57 10.41
N SER A 33 -6.20 -31.62 9.60
CA SER A 33 -6.29 -30.23 9.93
C SER A 33 -7.78 -29.86 9.97
N ASP A 34 -8.25 -29.47 11.12
CA ASP A 34 -9.58 -28.89 11.31
C ASP A 34 -9.64 -27.55 10.59
N THR A 35 -10.21 -27.53 9.38
CA THR A 35 -10.80 -26.34 8.85
C THR A 35 -12.13 -26.13 9.57
N THR A 36 -12.12 -25.33 10.59
CA THR A 36 -13.34 -24.79 11.21
C THR A 36 -14.01 -23.89 10.18
N GLU A 37 -15.25 -24.23 9.78
CA GLU A 37 -16.14 -23.30 9.09
C GLU A 37 -16.23 -22.02 9.93
N PRO A 38 -16.19 -20.81 9.30
CA PRO A 38 -16.41 -19.58 10.03
C PRO A 38 -17.81 -19.62 10.61
N THR A 39 -17.90 -19.75 11.90
CA THR A 39 -19.09 -19.53 12.71
C THR A 39 -19.55 -18.10 12.43
N ALA A 40 -20.85 -17.90 12.25
CA ALA A 40 -21.48 -16.58 12.16
C ALA A 40 -20.80 -15.60 13.12
N ALA A 41 -20.44 -14.42 12.61
CA ALA A 41 -19.72 -13.38 13.34
C ALA A 41 -20.24 -13.30 14.77
N SER A 42 -19.39 -13.66 15.73
CA SER A 42 -19.67 -13.41 17.13
C SER A 42 -19.77 -11.89 17.23
N ALA A 43 -20.87 -11.38 17.78
CA ALA A 43 -21.00 -9.95 18.07
C ALA A 43 -19.71 -9.52 18.76
N GLN A 44 -18.96 -8.57 18.17
CA GLN A 44 -17.75 -8.05 18.77
C GLN A 44 -18.12 -7.55 20.17
N GLU A 45 -17.51 -8.10 21.20
CA GLU A 45 -17.75 -7.68 22.59
C GLU A 45 -17.29 -6.23 22.81
N VAL A 46 -16.46 -5.71 21.92
CA VAL A 46 -15.84 -4.37 21.99
C VAL A 46 -15.85 -3.74 20.61
N ALA A 47 -16.22 -2.47 20.55
CA ALA A 47 -16.04 -1.63 19.39
C ALA A 47 -15.03 -0.51 19.67
N TYR A 48 -14.53 0.11 18.61
CA TYR A 48 -13.69 1.31 18.71
C TYR A 48 -14.43 2.52 18.17
N LYS A 49 -14.25 3.64 18.84
CA LYS A 49 -14.74 4.96 18.42
C LYS A 49 -13.55 5.88 18.21
N ALA A 50 -13.41 6.42 17.02
CA ALA A 50 -12.42 7.43 16.74
C ALA A 50 -12.87 8.81 17.28
N VAL A 51 -11.95 9.46 17.97
CA VAL A 51 -12.10 10.86 18.39
C VAL A 51 -10.95 11.63 17.75
N SER A 52 -11.29 12.55 16.86
CA SER A 52 -10.31 13.39 16.18
C SER A 52 -9.75 14.43 17.13
N ASN A 53 -8.44 14.52 17.17
CA ASN A 53 -7.66 15.56 17.83
C ASN A 53 -6.87 16.31 16.74
N PRO A 54 -7.49 17.29 16.06
CA PRO A 54 -6.86 17.93 14.91
C PRO A 54 -5.58 18.65 15.34
N LEU A 55 -4.50 18.41 14.60
CA LEU A 55 -3.27 19.17 14.79
C LEU A 55 -3.56 20.66 14.59
N PRO A 56 -3.02 21.55 15.45
CA PRO A 56 -3.31 23.00 15.42
C PRO A 56 -2.89 23.68 14.12
N LYS A 57 -2.04 23.04 13.32
CA LYS A 57 -1.66 23.46 11.99
C LYS A 57 -1.43 22.27 11.07
N PRO A 58 -1.69 22.41 9.77
CA PRO A 58 -1.27 21.40 8.79
C PRO A 58 0.24 21.22 8.78
N LEU A 59 0.69 20.00 8.54
CA LEU A 59 2.10 19.63 8.34
C LEU A 59 2.25 19.11 6.92
N ASP A 60 3.29 19.55 6.19
CA ASP A 60 3.50 19.10 4.81
C ASP A 60 4.07 17.68 4.79
N THR A 61 5.06 17.40 5.64
CA THR A 61 5.65 16.07 5.77
C THR A 61 6.06 15.84 7.22
N VAL A 62 5.66 14.71 7.78
CA VAL A 62 6.16 14.21 9.06
C VAL A 62 7.30 13.23 8.78
N GLN A 63 8.51 13.56 9.22
CA GLN A 63 9.69 12.70 9.03
C GLN A 63 9.82 11.65 10.11
N ALA A 64 9.44 11.99 11.32
CA ALA A 64 9.42 11.07 12.45
C ALA A 64 8.38 11.54 13.48
N ALA A 65 7.76 10.59 14.14
CA ALA A 65 6.81 10.85 15.21
C ALA A 65 6.92 9.77 16.28
N VAL A 66 6.91 10.17 17.56
CA VAL A 66 6.87 9.23 18.67
C VAL A 66 5.96 9.76 19.78
N PHE A 67 5.23 8.85 20.39
CA PHE A 67 4.45 9.14 21.58
C PHE A 67 5.24 8.92 22.85
N THR A 68 4.90 9.70 23.84
CA THR A 68 5.09 9.41 25.26
C THR A 68 3.71 9.28 25.92
N GLU A 69 3.62 8.92 27.17
CA GLU A 69 2.35 8.84 27.89
C GLU A 69 1.53 10.16 27.80
N SER A 70 2.19 11.32 27.76
CA SER A 70 1.54 12.63 27.84
C SER A 70 1.69 13.52 26.61
N ALA A 71 2.50 13.13 25.63
CA ALA A 71 2.81 13.98 24.49
C ALA A 71 3.10 13.21 23.22
N LEU A 72 2.88 13.89 22.07
CA LEU A 72 3.37 13.47 20.76
C LEU A 72 4.51 14.40 20.35
N PHE A 73 5.67 13.84 20.03
CA PHE A 73 6.80 14.55 19.44
C PHE A 73 6.81 14.33 17.93
N LEU A 74 6.95 15.41 17.17
CA LEU A 74 6.82 15.43 15.71
C LEU A 74 8.01 16.15 15.08
N ALA A 75 8.77 15.47 14.27
CA ALA A 75 9.74 16.08 13.37
C ALA A 75 9.06 16.33 12.01
N ALA A 76 8.82 17.58 11.69
CA ALA A 76 8.14 17.97 10.47
C ALA A 76 9.05 18.77 9.53
N MET A 77 8.84 18.58 8.26
CA MET A 77 9.43 19.35 7.17
C MET A 77 8.33 20.17 6.51
N THR A 78 8.53 21.47 6.39
CA THR A 78 7.62 22.39 5.68
C THR A 78 8.33 23.04 4.52
N GLN A 79 7.63 23.17 3.40
CA GLN A 79 8.14 23.87 2.25
C GLN A 79 8.16 25.38 2.53
N SER A 80 9.32 26.01 2.38
CA SER A 80 9.48 27.46 2.55
C SER A 80 8.98 28.21 1.30
N GLU A 81 8.53 29.45 1.48
CA GLU A 81 8.26 30.36 0.36
C GLU A 81 9.56 30.78 -0.37
N GLU A 82 10.72 30.61 0.26
CA GLU A 82 12.01 30.88 -0.37
C GLU A 82 12.36 29.83 -1.42
N THR A 83 12.72 30.29 -2.62
CA THR A 83 13.23 29.43 -3.68
C THR A 83 14.70 29.68 -3.92
N THR A 84 15.48 28.61 -4.05
CA THR A 84 16.84 28.65 -4.61
C THR A 84 16.77 28.28 -6.09
N GLN A 85 17.60 28.92 -6.89
CA GLN A 85 17.77 28.58 -8.30
C GLN A 85 19.11 27.86 -8.47
N ASP A 86 19.05 26.69 -9.07
CA ASP A 86 20.22 25.95 -9.51
C ASP A 86 20.28 25.97 -11.04
N VAL A 87 21.48 26.05 -11.59
CA VAL A 87 21.71 26.09 -13.04
C VAL A 87 22.42 24.80 -13.41
N ASP A 88 21.76 23.95 -14.17
CA ASP A 88 22.41 22.80 -14.80
C ASP A 88 23.48 23.33 -15.78
N GLU A 89 24.72 23.23 -15.41
CA GLU A 89 25.88 23.71 -16.19
C GLU A 89 25.98 23.04 -17.58
N THR A 90 25.40 21.84 -17.75
CA THR A 90 25.44 21.11 -19.01
C THR A 90 24.38 21.58 -20.00
N THR A 91 23.18 21.87 -19.51
CA THR A 91 22.03 22.24 -20.34
C THR A 91 21.69 23.72 -20.28
N GLY A 92 22.23 24.47 -19.31
CA GLY A 92 21.89 25.86 -19.03
C GLY A 92 20.47 26.07 -18.52
N LYS A 93 19.77 25.00 -18.15
CA LYS A 93 18.41 25.10 -17.57
C LYS A 93 18.49 25.53 -16.11
N ILE A 94 17.58 26.43 -15.75
CA ILE A 94 17.44 26.92 -14.38
C ILE A 94 16.32 26.10 -13.73
N TYR A 95 16.63 25.43 -12.62
CA TYR A 95 15.67 24.73 -11.78
C TYR A 95 15.44 25.55 -10.52
N GLY A 96 14.19 25.85 -10.20
CA GLY A 96 13.82 26.45 -8.92
C GLY A 96 13.49 25.36 -7.92
N TYR A 97 14.16 25.33 -6.79
CA TYR A 97 13.85 24.45 -5.68
C TYR A 97 13.35 25.28 -4.51
N HIS A 98 12.29 24.81 -3.86
CA HIS A 98 11.88 25.37 -2.58
C HIS A 98 12.85 24.92 -1.50
N LYS A 99 13.18 25.82 -0.60
CA LYS A 99 13.88 25.45 0.63
C LYS A 99 12.89 24.73 1.56
N TYR A 100 13.41 23.87 2.37
CA TYR A 100 12.63 23.19 3.40
C TYR A 100 13.05 23.67 4.77
N GLU A 101 12.07 23.87 5.65
CA GLU A 101 12.28 24.19 7.06
C GLU A 101 11.96 22.95 7.88
N PHE A 102 12.92 22.56 8.74
CA PHE A 102 12.77 21.45 9.66
C PHE A 102 12.40 22.01 11.03
N THR A 103 11.37 21.45 11.63
CA THR A 103 10.87 21.89 12.93
C THR A 103 10.50 20.69 13.77
N LEU A 104 10.97 20.69 15.03
CA LEU A 104 10.55 19.71 16.02
C LEU A 104 9.42 20.32 16.85
N TYR A 105 8.32 19.59 16.95
CA TYR A 105 7.15 19.97 17.74
C TYR A 105 6.91 18.98 18.87
N ARG A 106 6.30 19.48 19.93
CA ARG A 106 5.64 18.68 20.95
C ARG A 106 4.19 19.09 21.04
N GLU A 107 3.29 18.14 20.92
CA GLU A 107 1.88 18.31 21.22
C GLU A 107 1.58 17.72 22.60
N ASP A 108 0.95 18.51 23.44
CA ASP A 108 0.47 18.08 24.75
C ASP A 108 -0.89 17.38 24.55
N LEU A 109 -0.97 16.07 24.81
CA LEU A 109 -2.16 15.27 24.52
C LEU A 109 -3.37 15.60 25.42
N ALA A 110 -3.15 16.22 26.58
CA ALA A 110 -4.25 16.62 27.45
C ALA A 110 -4.89 17.95 27.03
N THR A 111 -4.11 18.83 26.39
CA THR A 111 -4.55 20.19 26.07
C THR A 111 -4.66 20.45 24.56
N GLY A 112 -4.07 19.59 23.71
CA GLY A 112 -3.93 19.80 22.27
C GLY A 112 -2.99 20.97 21.92
N GLN A 113 -2.14 21.40 22.85
CA GLN A 113 -1.22 22.52 22.63
C GLN A 113 0.03 22.03 21.87
N LEU A 114 0.21 22.53 20.65
CA LEU A 114 1.42 22.31 19.86
C LEU A 114 2.47 23.38 20.20
N THR A 115 3.66 22.97 20.60
CA THR A 115 4.78 23.82 20.96
C THR A 115 5.99 23.49 20.09
N THR A 116 6.64 24.50 19.54
CA THR A 116 7.94 24.33 18.87
C THR A 116 9.03 24.11 19.91
N LEU A 117 9.85 23.10 19.73
CA LEU A 117 10.98 22.80 20.57
C LEU A 117 12.25 23.44 19.99
N GLU A 118 12.89 24.26 20.80
CA GLU A 118 14.16 24.90 20.44
C GLU A 118 15.30 24.18 21.17
N PHE A 119 16.41 23.95 20.47
CA PHE A 119 17.60 23.31 21.00
C PHE A 119 18.86 23.84 20.33
N PRO A 120 20.05 23.72 20.97
CA PRO A 120 21.32 24.17 20.39
C PRO A 120 21.67 23.39 19.13
N SER A 121 22.17 24.07 18.09
CA SER A 121 22.78 23.46 16.92
C SER A 121 24.26 23.21 17.21
N GLU A 122 24.77 22.05 16.78
CA GLU A 122 26.18 21.68 16.86
C GLU A 122 27.00 22.13 15.63
N GLY A 123 26.35 22.79 14.67
CA GLY A 123 26.98 23.26 13.44
C GLY A 123 26.27 24.50 12.89
N SER A 124 26.38 24.71 11.57
CA SER A 124 25.79 25.84 10.88
C SER A 124 24.36 25.55 10.44
N GLY A 125 23.49 26.56 10.54
CA GLY A 125 22.09 26.48 10.10
C GLY A 125 21.16 25.81 11.10
N ARG A 126 19.90 25.62 10.68
CA ARG A 126 18.89 24.89 11.44
C ARG A 126 19.13 23.39 11.32
N PRO A 127 19.12 22.65 12.45
CA PRO A 127 19.23 21.20 12.39
C PRO A 127 18.03 20.55 11.70
N GLN A 128 18.31 19.53 10.90
CA GLN A 128 17.32 18.59 10.41
C GLN A 128 17.17 17.47 11.44
N VAL A 129 15.93 17.10 11.79
CA VAL A 129 15.63 15.97 12.67
C VAL A 129 15.24 14.79 11.81
N ASN A 130 16.06 13.72 11.85
CA ASN A 130 15.91 12.56 10.94
C ASN A 130 15.16 11.40 11.59
N ALA A 131 15.28 11.23 12.91
CA ALA A 131 14.60 10.19 13.66
C ALA A 131 14.31 10.62 15.09
N LEU A 132 13.31 9.98 15.70
CA LEU A 132 12.92 10.14 17.09
C LEU A 132 12.82 8.78 17.75
N VAL A 133 13.20 8.68 19.02
CA VAL A 133 12.99 7.48 19.85
C VAL A 133 12.64 7.87 21.28
N THR A 134 11.68 7.15 21.87
CA THR A 134 11.32 7.31 23.29
C THR A 134 12.19 6.37 24.13
N ALA A 135 12.82 6.90 25.16
CA ALA A 135 13.57 6.13 26.14
C ALA A 135 12.65 5.57 27.22
N ALA A 136 13.13 4.56 27.96
CA ALA A 136 12.36 3.88 29.01
C ALA A 136 11.93 4.82 30.17
N ASP A 137 12.61 5.94 30.36
CA ASP A 137 12.26 6.96 31.38
C ASP A 137 11.25 7.99 30.85
N GLY A 138 10.71 7.81 29.65
CA GLY A 138 9.76 8.71 28.99
C GLY A 138 10.41 9.94 28.34
N SER A 139 11.73 10.09 28.38
CA SER A 139 12.43 11.12 27.60
C SER A 139 12.47 10.76 26.13
N VAL A 140 12.65 11.77 25.27
CA VAL A 140 12.72 11.58 23.81
C VAL A 140 14.09 12.02 23.31
N TRP A 141 14.72 11.16 22.53
CA TRP A 141 15.94 11.47 21.81
C TRP A 141 15.62 11.77 20.34
N ALA A 142 16.16 12.87 19.84
CA ALA A 142 16.08 13.28 18.44
C ALA A 142 17.45 13.13 17.77
N LEU A 143 17.52 12.38 16.68
CA LEU A 143 18.71 12.31 15.82
C LEU A 143 18.71 13.50 14.88
N CYS A 144 19.71 14.35 15.02
CA CYS A 144 19.81 15.61 14.32
C CYS A 144 21.04 15.66 13.41
N GLN A 145 20.90 16.39 12.32
CA GLN A 145 21.95 16.65 11.35
C GLN A 145 22.05 18.16 11.09
N THR A 146 23.26 18.66 10.92
CA THR A 146 23.55 20.00 10.41
C THR A 146 24.85 19.97 9.61
N SER A 147 25.20 21.06 8.93
CA SER A 147 26.49 21.20 8.25
C SER A 147 27.53 21.78 9.20
N GLU A 148 28.82 21.43 9.05
CA GLU A 148 29.90 21.96 9.87
C GLU A 148 30.12 23.48 9.62
N SER A 149 29.82 23.95 8.40
CA SER A 149 29.90 25.34 7.99
C SER A 149 28.88 25.63 6.87
N ASP A 150 28.79 26.88 6.44
CA ASP A 150 27.93 27.31 5.32
C ASP A 150 28.53 27.00 3.93
N ALA A 151 29.67 26.29 3.85
CA ALA A 151 30.29 25.89 2.60
C ALA A 151 29.48 24.76 1.94
N GLU A 152 29.41 24.76 0.61
CA GLU A 152 28.61 23.81 -0.17
C GLU A 152 29.07 22.35 -0.02
N ASP A 153 30.35 22.14 0.27
CA ASP A 153 30.99 20.84 0.49
C ASP A 153 31.27 20.54 1.98
N ALA A 154 30.64 21.27 2.90
CA ALA A 154 30.85 21.10 4.32
C ALA A 154 30.43 19.69 4.80
N ALA A 155 31.25 19.10 5.66
CA ALA A 155 30.91 17.83 6.29
C ALA A 155 29.64 17.94 7.16
N TYR A 156 28.90 16.85 7.28
CA TYR A 156 27.76 16.78 8.20
C TYR A 156 28.22 16.59 9.63
N VAL A 157 27.49 17.24 10.53
CA VAL A 157 27.61 17.06 11.99
C VAL A 157 26.36 16.33 12.46
N TRP A 158 26.56 15.16 13.02
CA TRP A 158 25.53 14.33 13.60
C TRP A 158 25.53 14.45 15.11
N PHE A 159 24.36 14.65 15.68
CA PHE A 159 24.20 14.76 17.13
C PHE A 159 22.82 14.32 17.58
N LEU A 160 22.71 14.01 18.85
CA LEU A 160 21.47 13.62 19.49
C LEU A 160 21.06 14.70 20.47
N VAL A 161 19.77 14.97 20.55
CA VAL A 161 19.20 15.93 21.50
C VAL A 161 18.19 15.21 22.37
N ARG A 162 18.30 15.38 23.67
CA ARG A 162 17.37 14.80 24.63
C ARG A 162 16.40 15.83 25.16
N PHE A 163 15.13 15.45 25.20
CA PHE A 163 14.05 16.21 25.81
C PHE A 163 13.38 15.38 26.90
N ALA A 164 12.99 16.00 28.00
CA ALA A 164 12.04 15.40 28.93
C ALA A 164 10.65 15.27 28.25
N ALA A 165 9.75 14.45 28.81
CA ALA A 165 8.39 14.26 28.30
C ALA A 165 7.58 15.57 28.22
N ASP A 166 7.89 16.57 29.03
CA ASP A 166 7.27 17.90 28.98
C ASP A 166 7.85 18.83 27.90
N GLY A 167 8.83 18.36 27.12
CA GLY A 167 9.51 19.12 26.07
C GLY A 167 10.70 19.94 26.55
N THR A 168 11.04 19.86 27.83
CA THR A 168 12.22 20.58 28.37
C THR A 168 13.50 19.97 27.78
N TYR A 169 14.33 20.82 27.15
CA TYR A 169 15.67 20.44 26.70
C TYR A 169 16.53 19.97 27.86
N GLN A 170 17.25 18.88 27.72
CA GLN A 170 18.11 18.29 28.73
C GLN A 170 19.59 18.35 28.36
N GLU A 171 19.94 17.78 27.22
CA GLU A 171 21.34 17.66 26.78
C GLU A 171 21.46 17.47 25.26
N THR A 172 22.67 17.70 24.77
CA THR A 172 23.09 17.39 23.40
C THR A 172 24.31 16.45 23.43
N VAL A 173 24.29 15.41 22.62
CA VAL A 173 25.38 14.44 22.49
C VAL A 173 25.83 14.42 21.02
N ARG A 174 27.04 14.94 20.75
CA ARG A 174 27.64 14.87 19.41
C ARG A 174 28.10 13.44 19.11
N LEU A 175 27.78 12.93 17.92
CA LEU A 175 28.25 11.62 17.47
C LEU A 175 29.67 11.76 16.91
N ASP A 176 30.58 10.96 17.46
CA ASP A 176 32.01 10.98 17.11
C ASP A 176 32.35 9.74 16.27
N PHE A 177 32.65 9.97 15.00
CA PHE A 177 33.09 8.95 14.04
C PHE A 177 34.63 8.78 14.02
N SER A 178 35.37 9.47 14.90
CA SER A 178 36.81 9.33 15.00
C SER A 178 37.16 7.89 15.36
N GLY A 179 38.00 7.25 14.51
CA GLY A 179 38.31 5.82 14.63
C GLY A 179 37.58 4.92 13.65
N SER A 180 36.59 5.43 12.91
CA SER A 180 36.08 4.79 11.69
C SER A 180 36.96 5.22 10.48
N GLN A 181 36.91 4.44 9.41
CA GLN A 181 37.52 4.85 8.11
C GLN A 181 36.53 5.66 7.26
N LEU A 182 35.40 6.07 7.86
CA LEU A 182 34.30 6.73 7.15
C LEU A 182 34.49 8.25 7.22
N GLU A 183 34.31 8.90 6.09
CA GLU A 183 34.16 10.35 6.05
C GLU A 183 32.75 10.72 6.49
N PRO A 184 32.55 11.57 7.50
CA PRO A 184 31.21 11.94 8.00
C PRO A 184 30.29 12.50 6.92
N SER A 185 30.83 13.10 5.85
CA SER A 185 30.07 13.60 4.70
C SER A 185 29.41 12.50 3.85
N GLN A 186 29.84 11.25 4.02
CA GLN A 186 29.29 10.09 3.31
C GLN A 186 28.27 9.30 4.13
N VAL A 187 28.10 9.65 5.41
CA VAL A 187 27.15 9.00 6.31
C VAL A 187 25.85 9.78 6.34
N TYR A 188 24.72 9.13 6.08
CA TYR A 188 23.41 9.74 6.13
C TYR A 188 22.47 8.92 7.02
N LEU A 189 22.53 9.21 8.34
CA LEU A 189 21.74 8.50 9.34
C LEU A 189 20.26 8.85 9.22
N ASN A 190 19.40 7.84 9.14
CA ASN A 190 17.97 8.00 8.98
C ASN A 190 17.12 7.20 9.98
N ARG A 191 17.76 6.38 10.81
CA ARG A 191 17.09 5.58 11.84
C ARG A 191 17.84 5.68 13.14
N LEU A 192 17.10 5.60 14.25
CA LEU A 192 17.61 5.62 15.61
C LEU A 192 16.79 4.68 16.48
N VAL A 193 17.46 3.78 17.18
CA VAL A 193 16.86 3.02 18.29
C VAL A 193 17.84 3.01 19.47
N LEU A 194 17.33 2.63 20.64
CA LEU A 194 18.16 2.39 21.83
C LEU A 194 18.30 0.86 22.00
N ASP A 195 19.51 0.40 22.37
CA ASP A 195 19.71 -0.96 22.81
C ASP A 195 19.35 -1.13 24.29
N GLY A 196 19.33 -2.38 24.80
CA GLY A 196 19.00 -2.67 26.20
C GLY A 196 19.99 -2.07 27.21
N ALA A 197 21.17 -1.65 26.78
CA ALA A 197 22.18 -0.99 27.61
C ALA A 197 22.07 0.55 27.57
N GLY A 198 21.18 1.11 26.72
CA GLY A 198 21.02 2.56 26.55
C GLY A 198 21.97 3.17 25.52
N ASN A 199 22.69 2.37 24.75
CA ASN A 199 23.49 2.87 23.64
C ASN A 199 22.61 3.28 22.47
N PHE A 200 23.11 4.23 21.67
CA PHE A 200 22.43 4.64 20.45
C PHE A 200 22.81 3.74 19.28
N VAL A 201 21.84 3.18 18.63
CA VAL A 201 22.00 2.41 17.41
C VAL A 201 21.35 3.16 16.26
N CYS A 202 22.13 3.48 15.24
CA CYS A 202 21.70 4.24 14.07
C CYS A 202 21.93 3.41 12.80
N ALA A 203 21.14 3.64 11.77
CA ALA A 203 21.36 3.07 10.45
C ALA A 203 21.40 4.17 9.39
N ASP A 204 22.08 3.91 8.29
CA ASP A 204 22.11 4.75 7.11
C ASP A 204 21.47 4.07 5.89
N TYR A 205 21.42 4.77 4.76
CA TYR A 205 20.91 4.22 3.50
C TYR A 205 21.90 3.29 2.79
N SER A 206 23.15 3.17 3.29
CA SER A 206 24.23 2.38 2.67
C SER A 206 24.46 1.03 3.35
N ASP A 207 23.42 0.45 3.97
CA ASP A 207 23.45 -0.86 4.63
C ASP A 207 24.39 -0.97 5.83
N THR A 208 24.71 0.14 6.50
CA THR A 208 25.57 0.15 7.67
C THR A 208 24.79 0.53 8.92
N VAL A 209 24.99 -0.25 9.98
CA VAL A 209 24.50 0.05 11.32
C VAL A 209 25.65 0.53 12.19
N TYR A 210 25.46 1.64 12.88
CA TYR A 210 26.41 2.31 13.74
C TYR A 210 25.95 2.22 15.19
N MET A 211 26.83 1.79 16.07
CA MET A 211 26.55 1.74 17.51
C MET A 211 27.40 2.79 18.21
N PHE A 212 26.76 3.68 18.97
CA PHE A 212 27.42 4.72 19.75
C PHE A 212 27.11 4.53 21.24
N SER A 213 28.06 4.86 22.09
CA SER A 213 27.84 4.91 23.53
C SER A 213 26.90 6.05 23.91
N GLU A 214 26.42 6.07 25.15
CA GLU A 214 25.66 7.18 25.74
C GLU A 214 26.37 8.54 25.60
N THR A 215 27.70 8.56 25.46
CA THR A 215 28.49 9.78 25.26
C THR A 215 28.76 10.14 23.81
N GLY A 216 28.17 9.40 22.86
CA GLY A 216 28.30 9.63 21.43
C GLY A 216 29.56 9.05 20.78
N ALA A 217 30.42 8.33 21.52
CA ALA A 217 31.59 7.69 20.92
C ALA A 217 31.19 6.45 20.12
N LEU A 218 31.70 6.30 18.90
CA LEU A 218 31.46 5.12 18.06
C LEU A 218 32.05 3.87 18.71
N ILE A 219 31.21 2.88 19.00
CA ILE A 219 31.59 1.59 19.58
C ILE A 219 31.88 0.58 18.49
N LYS A 220 31.01 0.52 17.48
CA LYS A 220 31.04 -0.52 16.44
C LYS A 220 30.27 -0.09 15.19
N THR A 221 30.70 -0.62 14.06
CA THR A 221 29.91 -0.62 12.81
C THR A 221 29.62 -2.07 12.41
N LEU A 222 28.40 -2.31 11.91
CA LEU A 222 27.96 -3.61 11.40
C LEU A 222 27.47 -3.44 9.97
N ASP A 223 28.02 -4.25 9.06
CA ASP A 223 27.51 -4.36 7.68
C ASP A 223 26.26 -5.24 7.67
N GLN A 224 25.24 -4.83 6.93
CA GLN A 224 24.01 -5.62 6.79
C GLN A 224 24.16 -6.78 5.79
N ASP A 225 25.35 -6.97 5.20
CA ASP A 225 25.66 -8.04 4.24
C ASP A 225 24.76 -8.02 2.98
N GLY A 226 24.38 -6.82 2.51
CA GLY A 226 23.47 -6.61 1.37
C GLY A 226 22.00 -6.89 1.68
N LYS A 227 21.63 -6.99 2.95
CA LYS A 227 20.25 -7.15 3.41
C LYS A 227 19.68 -5.78 3.75
N TYR A 228 18.92 -5.22 2.82
CA TYR A 228 18.23 -3.94 3.04
C TYR A 228 17.15 -4.10 4.10
N GLY A 229 17.34 -3.49 5.27
CA GLY A 229 16.43 -3.65 6.39
C GLY A 229 16.18 -2.36 7.18
N ASN A 230 15.03 -2.30 7.85
CA ASN A 230 14.72 -1.26 8.82
C ASN A 230 15.33 -1.60 10.17
N LEU A 231 15.97 -0.61 10.79
CA LEU A 231 16.44 -0.71 12.18
C LEU A 231 15.24 -0.59 13.13
N VAL A 232 15.06 -1.60 13.95
CA VAL A 232 13.94 -1.71 14.90
C VAL A 232 14.40 -2.26 16.25
N THR A 233 13.55 -2.13 17.26
CA THR A 233 13.73 -2.80 18.55
C THR A 233 12.64 -3.84 18.76
N LEU A 234 13.00 -5.11 18.95
CA LEU A 234 12.10 -6.19 19.33
C LEU A 234 12.64 -6.91 20.56
N SER A 235 11.77 -7.26 21.51
CA SER A 235 12.16 -7.90 22.78
C SER A 235 13.33 -7.18 23.48
N ASN A 236 13.32 -5.86 23.48
CA ASN A 236 14.39 -5.00 24.01
C ASN A 236 15.77 -5.19 23.32
N GLN A 237 15.81 -5.79 22.14
CA GLN A 237 17.02 -5.94 21.33
C GLN A 237 16.93 -5.08 20.08
N ALA A 238 17.94 -4.26 19.83
CA ALA A 238 18.09 -3.58 18.56
C ALA A 238 18.46 -4.60 17.47
N GLY A 239 17.97 -4.41 16.25
CA GLY A 239 18.24 -5.29 15.12
C GLY A 239 17.67 -4.75 13.83
N ILE A 240 17.88 -5.46 12.74
CA ILE A 240 17.30 -5.13 11.44
C ILE A 240 16.16 -6.07 11.08
N LEU A 241 15.10 -5.49 10.49
CA LEU A 241 13.97 -6.20 9.92
C LEU A 241 14.04 -6.11 8.41
N PHE A 242 14.09 -7.22 7.70
CA PHE A 242 14.24 -7.27 6.23
C PHE A 242 13.43 -8.42 5.62
N TYR A 243 13.14 -8.35 4.32
CA TYR A 243 12.36 -9.39 3.63
C TYR A 243 13.07 -10.74 3.64
N ALA A 244 12.34 -11.80 3.96
CA ALA A 244 12.81 -13.17 3.92
C ALA A 244 12.47 -13.85 2.59
N ASP A 245 13.41 -14.66 2.06
CA ASP A 245 13.18 -15.44 0.84
C ASP A 245 12.05 -16.48 0.99
N ALA A 246 11.82 -16.93 2.22
CA ALA A 246 10.79 -17.92 2.54
C ALA A 246 9.38 -17.34 2.72
N GLY A 247 9.23 -16.02 2.55
CA GLY A 247 8.00 -15.29 2.85
C GLY A 247 7.98 -14.70 4.25
N GLY A 248 7.51 -13.45 4.39
CA GLY A 248 7.54 -12.69 5.63
C GLY A 248 8.80 -11.85 5.77
N MET A 249 9.12 -11.48 7.01
CA MET A 249 10.28 -10.68 7.39
C MET A 249 11.21 -11.51 8.27
N ASN A 250 12.53 -11.28 8.14
CA ASN A 250 13.52 -11.77 9.09
C ASN A 250 13.90 -10.63 10.03
N PHE A 251 13.88 -10.89 11.33
CA PHE A 251 14.51 -10.04 12.32
C PHE A 251 15.90 -10.60 12.66
N ARG A 252 16.94 -9.79 12.51
CA ARG A 252 18.33 -10.12 12.85
C ARG A 252 18.76 -9.22 14.01
N PRO A 253 18.75 -9.72 15.24
CA PRO A 253 19.13 -8.94 16.41
C PRO A 253 20.63 -8.65 16.45
N ILE A 254 21.01 -7.61 17.17
CA ILE A 254 22.38 -7.34 17.55
C ILE A 254 22.63 -8.01 18.90
N ASP A 255 23.61 -8.89 18.98
CA ASP A 255 24.09 -9.43 20.25
C ASP A 255 24.93 -8.38 20.98
N GLU A 256 24.38 -7.84 22.06
CA GLU A 256 24.99 -6.75 22.86
C GLU A 256 26.33 -7.13 23.50
N LYS A 257 26.59 -8.44 23.72
CA LYS A 257 27.83 -8.91 24.36
C LYS A 257 28.97 -9.03 23.36
N THR A 258 28.67 -9.49 22.17
CA THR A 258 29.67 -9.72 21.12
C THR A 258 29.75 -8.57 20.12
N LEU A 259 28.77 -7.64 20.16
CA LEU A 259 28.60 -6.55 19.20
C LEU A 259 28.66 -7.08 17.75
N SER A 260 27.86 -8.09 17.48
CA SER A 260 27.76 -8.76 16.18
C SER A 260 26.32 -9.18 15.93
N TRP A 261 26.02 -9.55 14.68
CA TRP A 261 24.72 -10.07 14.33
C TRP A 261 24.41 -11.39 15.05
N GLY A 262 23.23 -11.50 15.61
CA GLY A 262 22.66 -12.72 16.19
C GLY A 262 22.00 -13.61 15.14
N GLU A 263 21.30 -14.63 15.62
CA GLU A 263 20.53 -15.55 14.78
C GLU A 263 19.24 -14.86 14.24
N GLU A 264 18.93 -15.11 12.97
CA GLU A 264 17.75 -14.58 12.32
C GLU A 264 16.48 -15.29 12.78
N VAL A 265 15.42 -14.54 13.04
CA VAL A 265 14.11 -15.05 13.42
C VAL A 265 13.10 -14.66 12.34
N LEU A 266 12.44 -15.66 11.74
CA LEU A 266 11.39 -15.41 10.76
C LEU A 266 10.12 -14.94 11.47
N ILE A 267 9.57 -13.83 10.99
CA ILE A 267 8.30 -13.26 11.40
C ILE A 267 7.38 -13.27 10.18
N PRO A 268 6.26 -14.03 10.18
CA PRO A 268 5.41 -14.20 9.00
C PRO A 268 4.47 -12.99 8.78
N ILE A 269 5.04 -11.80 8.65
CA ILE A 269 4.36 -10.54 8.34
C ILE A 269 5.10 -9.84 7.21
N TYR A 270 4.44 -8.89 6.53
CA TYR A 270 4.99 -8.14 5.39
C TYR A 270 4.86 -6.63 5.65
N THR A 271 5.49 -6.13 6.71
CA THR A 271 5.48 -4.70 7.01
C THR A 271 6.83 -4.22 7.53
N TRP A 272 7.15 -2.97 7.23
CA TRP A 272 8.33 -2.29 7.74
C TRP A 272 8.06 -1.52 9.03
N ASP A 273 6.81 -1.09 9.22
CA ASP A 273 6.42 -0.21 10.31
C ASP A 273 5.86 -1.05 11.46
N ILE A 274 6.67 -1.15 12.50
CA ILE A 274 6.33 -1.84 13.73
C ILE A 274 6.41 -0.88 14.91
N PHE A 275 5.49 -1.03 15.85
CA PHE A 275 5.35 -0.19 17.04
C PHE A 275 5.43 -1.09 18.27
N PRO A 276 6.43 -0.90 19.16
CA PRO A 276 6.60 -1.76 20.33
C PRO A 276 5.36 -1.75 21.23
N ASP A 277 5.00 -2.91 21.76
CA ASP A 277 4.05 -2.99 22.87
C ASP A 277 4.73 -2.67 24.20
N THR A 278 3.98 -2.16 25.16
CA THR A 278 4.49 -1.75 26.46
C THR A 278 5.09 -2.89 27.27
N ASP A 279 4.69 -4.14 27.03
CA ASP A 279 5.23 -5.33 27.70
C ASP A 279 6.55 -5.84 27.09
N GLY A 280 6.96 -5.31 25.94
CA GLY A 280 8.20 -5.66 25.24
C GLY A 280 8.22 -7.03 24.57
N ASN A 281 7.16 -7.85 24.74
CA ASN A 281 7.07 -9.20 24.18
C ASN A 281 6.14 -9.29 22.95
N ALA A 282 5.64 -8.17 22.51
CA ALA A 282 4.80 -8.03 21.35
C ALA A 282 5.06 -6.69 20.65
N PHE A 283 4.53 -6.53 19.47
CA PHE A 283 4.50 -5.26 18.76
C PHE A 283 3.20 -5.15 17.96
N TYR A 284 2.83 -3.91 17.69
CA TYR A 284 1.74 -3.59 16.76
C TYR A 284 2.32 -3.33 15.37
N TYR A 285 1.52 -3.62 14.35
CA TYR A 285 1.83 -3.27 12.97
C TYR A 285 0.57 -2.92 12.21
N PHE A 286 0.76 -2.21 11.10
CA PHE A 286 -0.33 -1.78 10.23
C PHE A 286 -0.23 -2.51 8.89
N ASP A 287 -1.33 -3.11 8.49
CA ASP A 287 -1.42 -3.79 7.21
C ASP A 287 -2.87 -3.69 6.69
N ASP A 288 -3.00 -3.33 5.43
CA ASP A 288 -4.28 -3.20 4.71
C ASP A 288 -5.40 -2.51 5.53
N GLY A 289 -5.08 -1.34 6.11
CA GLY A 289 -6.05 -0.53 6.87
C GLY A 289 -6.42 -1.12 8.23
N SER A 290 -5.68 -2.10 8.72
CA SER A 290 -5.92 -2.76 10.00
C SER A 290 -4.71 -2.67 10.91
N ILE A 291 -4.97 -2.55 12.20
CA ILE A 291 -3.96 -2.66 13.25
C ILE A 291 -3.97 -4.10 13.76
N TYR A 292 -2.80 -4.70 13.77
CA TYR A 292 -2.55 -6.04 14.28
C TYR A 292 -1.59 -5.98 15.47
N ARG A 293 -1.68 -6.95 16.35
CA ARG A 293 -0.70 -7.24 17.40
C ARG A 293 -0.02 -8.56 17.11
N TYR A 294 1.30 -8.58 17.04
CA TYR A 294 2.09 -9.81 16.90
C TYR A 294 2.69 -10.18 18.24
N ASP A 295 2.39 -11.38 18.72
CA ASP A 295 2.98 -11.95 19.92
C ASP A 295 4.23 -12.75 19.55
N LEU A 296 5.38 -12.37 20.09
CA LEU A 296 6.68 -12.96 19.76
C LEU A 296 6.85 -14.37 20.34
N ASP A 297 6.24 -14.67 21.51
CA ASP A 297 6.30 -15.99 22.12
C ASP A 297 5.36 -16.98 21.44
N ALA A 298 4.12 -16.54 21.18
CA ALA A 298 3.12 -17.35 20.49
C ALA A 298 3.37 -17.45 18.99
N GLN A 299 4.15 -16.54 18.42
CA GLN A 299 4.40 -16.39 16.97
C GLN A 299 3.10 -16.26 16.17
N GLN A 300 2.19 -15.43 16.64
CA GLN A 300 0.86 -15.27 16.07
C GLN A 300 0.49 -13.79 15.98
N SER A 301 -0.19 -13.46 14.88
CA SER A 301 -0.85 -12.16 14.69
C SER A 301 -2.30 -12.23 15.14
N GLU A 302 -2.74 -11.21 15.85
CA GLU A 302 -4.13 -10.94 16.17
C GLU A 302 -4.57 -9.64 15.53
N LYS A 303 -5.64 -9.66 14.75
CA LYS A 303 -6.25 -8.44 14.24
C LYS A 303 -6.98 -7.72 15.37
N ILE A 304 -6.55 -6.51 15.69
CA ILE A 304 -7.14 -5.72 16.78
C ILE A 304 -8.34 -4.93 16.28
N LEU A 305 -8.17 -4.20 15.17
CA LEU A 305 -9.25 -3.43 14.55
C LEU A 305 -8.94 -3.12 13.09
N ASN A 306 -9.99 -2.91 12.30
CA ASN A 306 -9.90 -2.27 11.00
C ASN A 306 -10.29 -0.79 11.15
N LEU A 307 -9.55 0.13 10.55
CA LEU A 307 -9.83 1.56 10.65
C LEU A 307 -11.22 1.92 10.09
N LEU A 308 -11.74 1.18 9.11
CA LEU A 308 -13.10 1.36 8.60
C LEU A 308 -14.17 1.09 9.68
N ASP A 309 -13.89 0.25 10.68
CA ASP A 309 -14.81 0.01 11.81
C ASP A 309 -14.97 1.27 12.67
N CYS A 310 -14.00 2.18 12.61
CA CYS A 310 -14.02 3.50 13.24
C CYS A 310 -14.38 4.63 12.28
N ASP A 311 -14.85 4.32 11.06
CA ASP A 311 -15.11 5.27 9.98
C ASP A 311 -13.85 6.06 9.55
N LEU A 312 -12.67 5.48 9.72
CA LEU A 312 -11.39 6.07 9.33
C LEU A 312 -10.82 5.35 8.11
N ASP A 313 -9.95 6.07 7.41
CA ASP A 313 -9.04 5.53 6.41
C ASP A 313 -7.69 6.21 6.54
N ALA A 314 -6.63 5.45 6.28
CA ALA A 314 -5.27 5.95 6.25
C ALA A 314 -4.45 5.15 5.25
N THR A 315 -3.45 5.81 4.66
CA THR A 315 -2.44 5.15 3.82
C THR A 315 -1.28 4.63 4.65
N GLU A 316 -1.02 5.29 5.78
CA GLU A 316 0.06 4.93 6.69
C GLU A 316 -0.33 5.18 8.14
N LEU A 317 0.20 4.37 9.02
CA LEU A 317 0.22 4.59 10.46
C LEU A 317 1.59 5.15 10.83
N THR A 318 1.67 6.47 10.98
CA THR A 318 2.94 7.16 11.21
C THR A 318 3.47 6.94 12.62
N SER A 319 2.58 6.85 13.61
CA SER A 319 2.94 6.53 15.00
C SER A 319 1.75 5.95 15.75
N LEU A 320 2.03 5.07 16.72
CA LEU A 320 1.02 4.42 17.56
C LEU A 320 1.49 4.38 19.02
N TYR A 321 0.55 4.61 19.93
CA TYR A 321 0.70 4.38 21.36
C TYR A 321 -0.48 3.54 21.84
N ALA A 322 -0.19 2.38 22.42
CA ALA A 322 -1.20 1.53 23.04
C ALA A 322 -1.38 1.91 24.51
N GLU A 323 -2.61 2.12 24.94
CA GLU A 323 -2.95 2.42 26.33
C GLU A 323 -3.24 1.12 27.11
N GLU A 324 -3.06 1.17 28.44
CA GLU A 324 -3.25 0.01 29.32
C GLU A 324 -4.68 -0.60 29.23
N ASP A 325 -5.69 0.21 28.92
CA ASP A 325 -7.08 -0.23 28.76
C ASP A 325 -7.39 -0.80 27.37
N GLY A 326 -6.39 -0.83 26.48
CA GLY A 326 -6.47 -1.30 25.12
C GLY A 326 -7.07 -0.27 24.14
N ALA A 327 -7.13 1.01 24.52
CA ALA A 327 -7.32 2.11 23.60
C ALA A 327 -6.01 2.44 22.88
N PHE A 328 -6.09 3.23 21.80
CA PHE A 328 -4.90 3.64 21.06
C PHE A 328 -4.92 5.14 20.80
N ARG A 329 -3.73 5.75 20.79
CA ARG A 329 -3.49 7.03 20.12
C ARG A 329 -2.72 6.77 18.86
N VAL A 330 -3.20 7.31 17.75
CA VAL A 330 -2.59 7.07 16.44
C VAL A 330 -2.41 8.37 15.67
N LEU A 331 -1.26 8.52 15.06
CA LEU A 331 -1.02 9.53 14.03
C LEU A 331 -1.16 8.84 12.68
N LEU A 332 -2.17 9.22 11.92
CA LEU A 332 -2.48 8.64 10.62
C LEU A 332 -2.07 9.59 9.51
N GLY A 333 -1.44 9.06 8.47
CA GLY A 333 -1.18 9.76 7.22
C GLY A 333 -2.16 9.29 6.15
N THR A 334 -2.79 10.23 5.45
CA THR A 334 -3.67 9.95 4.32
C THR A 334 -3.15 10.68 3.10
N GLN A 335 -2.76 9.92 2.09
CA GLN A 335 -2.31 10.47 0.83
C GLN A 335 -3.51 11.00 0.03
N GLY A 336 -3.44 12.27 -0.39
CA GLY A 336 -4.42 12.89 -1.27
C GLY A 336 -4.27 12.44 -2.73
N SER A 337 -5.04 13.07 -3.62
CA SER A 337 -4.95 12.81 -5.08
C SER A 337 -3.64 13.31 -5.73
N GLY A 338 -2.76 13.93 -4.96
CA GLY A 338 -1.42 14.39 -5.35
C GLY A 338 -0.33 13.67 -4.56
N VAL A 339 0.79 14.36 -4.35
CA VAL A 339 1.92 13.88 -3.53
C VAL A 339 1.80 14.29 -2.05
N ASP A 340 0.77 15.08 -1.72
CA ASP A 340 0.61 15.64 -0.39
C ASP A 340 -0.07 14.62 0.53
N THR A 341 0.52 14.43 1.72
CA THR A 341 -0.05 13.61 2.79
C THR A 341 -0.65 14.52 3.86
N THR A 342 -1.85 14.21 4.29
CA THR A 342 -2.50 14.90 5.41
C THR A 342 -2.34 14.05 6.66
N TYR A 343 -1.88 14.65 7.75
CA TYR A 343 -1.67 13.98 9.02
C TYR A 343 -2.75 14.37 10.02
N GLU A 344 -3.34 13.37 10.65
CA GLU A 344 -4.41 13.54 11.63
C GLU A 344 -4.15 12.66 12.86
N LEU A 345 -4.35 13.25 14.03
CA LEU A 345 -4.22 12.57 15.31
C LEU A 345 -5.60 12.09 15.78
N TYR A 346 -5.69 10.83 16.20
CA TYR A 346 -6.92 10.22 16.71
C TYR A 346 -6.67 9.47 18.03
N ASP A 347 -7.65 9.56 18.93
CA ASP A 347 -7.83 8.61 20.03
C ASP A 347 -8.84 7.54 19.57
N LEU A 348 -8.43 6.28 19.53
CA LEU A 348 -9.27 5.12 19.23
C LEU A 348 -9.73 4.52 20.56
N GLN A 349 -10.88 4.96 21.05
CA GLN A 349 -11.43 4.59 22.35
C GLN A 349 -12.20 3.28 22.27
N ARG A 350 -11.93 2.34 23.17
CA ARG A 350 -12.76 1.14 23.32
C ARG A 350 -14.12 1.53 23.91
N VAL A 351 -15.18 1.10 23.24
CA VAL A 351 -16.55 1.40 23.67
C VAL A 351 -17.43 0.16 23.60
N ASP A 352 -18.51 0.15 24.38
CA ASP A 352 -19.57 -0.83 24.22
C ASP A 352 -20.27 -0.56 22.87
N PRO A 353 -20.40 -1.56 21.98
CA PRO A 353 -21.06 -1.39 20.67
C PRO A 353 -22.45 -0.78 20.77
N SER A 354 -23.21 -1.02 21.85
CA SER A 354 -24.53 -0.46 22.07
C SER A 354 -24.54 1.06 22.28
N THR A 355 -23.38 1.69 22.50
CA THR A 355 -23.24 3.14 22.66
C THR A 355 -23.02 3.88 21.34
N LEU A 356 -22.76 3.14 20.26
CA LEU A 356 -22.61 3.70 18.92
C LEU A 356 -23.99 4.04 18.33
N PRO A 357 -24.07 5.06 17.44
CA PRO A 357 -25.31 5.37 16.74
C PRO A 357 -25.82 4.17 15.94
N GLU A 358 -27.09 3.83 16.08
CA GLU A 358 -27.72 2.78 15.28
C GLU A 358 -27.90 3.28 13.83
N LYS A 359 -27.23 2.63 12.88
CA LYS A 359 -27.36 2.88 11.44
C LYS A 359 -27.80 1.61 10.72
N THR A 360 -28.52 1.77 9.62
CA THR A 360 -28.81 0.63 8.74
C THR A 360 -27.52 0.25 8.00
N VAL A 361 -27.10 -0.99 8.18
CA VAL A 361 -25.89 -1.52 7.51
C VAL A 361 -26.22 -1.87 6.06
N LEU A 362 -25.36 -1.44 5.15
CA LEU A 362 -25.31 -1.83 3.75
C LEU A 362 -24.02 -2.61 3.53
N THR A 363 -24.12 -3.80 2.99
CA THR A 363 -22.97 -4.64 2.69
C THR A 363 -22.39 -4.31 1.32
N LEU A 364 -21.08 -4.11 1.22
CA LEU A 364 -20.34 -3.90 -0.03
C LEU A 364 -19.36 -5.04 -0.25
N ALA A 365 -19.58 -5.85 -1.28
CA ALA A 365 -18.64 -6.90 -1.67
C ALA A 365 -17.61 -6.36 -2.68
N THR A 366 -16.32 -6.65 -2.44
CA THR A 366 -15.23 -6.34 -3.35
C THR A 366 -14.23 -7.50 -3.44
N LEU A 367 -13.59 -7.70 -4.58
CA LEU A 367 -12.50 -8.67 -4.73
C LEU A 367 -11.16 -8.13 -4.21
N SER A 368 -11.01 -6.80 -4.19
CA SER A 368 -9.84 -6.11 -3.65
C SER A 368 -10.25 -4.69 -3.25
N LEU A 369 -10.06 -4.36 -1.99
CA LEU A 369 -10.47 -3.06 -1.46
C LEU A 369 -9.42 -2.00 -1.79
N SER A 370 -9.63 -1.29 -2.90
CA SER A 370 -8.74 -0.20 -3.28
C SER A 370 -8.75 0.94 -2.25
N GLN A 371 -7.61 1.64 -2.10
CA GLN A 371 -7.50 2.80 -1.23
C GLN A 371 -8.58 3.87 -1.53
N SER A 372 -8.84 4.15 -2.81
CA SER A 372 -9.87 5.12 -3.20
C SER A 372 -11.26 4.71 -2.72
N LEU A 373 -11.60 3.42 -2.82
CA LEU A 373 -12.88 2.89 -2.33
C LEU A 373 -12.95 2.96 -0.80
N ARG A 374 -11.87 2.60 -0.11
CA ARG A 374 -11.74 2.71 1.36
C ARG A 374 -12.01 4.13 1.83
N GLN A 375 -11.39 5.14 1.20
CA GLN A 375 -11.62 6.55 1.49
C GLN A 375 -13.08 6.96 1.31
N GLN A 376 -13.72 6.52 0.22
CA GLN A 376 -15.13 6.83 -0.04
C GLN A 376 -16.06 6.18 0.98
N VAL A 377 -15.80 4.94 1.37
CA VAL A 377 -16.56 4.23 2.42
C VAL A 377 -16.42 4.94 3.77
N ALA A 378 -15.20 5.23 4.19
CA ALA A 378 -14.94 5.95 5.44
C ALA A 378 -15.64 7.32 5.46
N LYS A 379 -15.53 8.07 4.37
CA LYS A 379 -16.22 9.36 4.21
C LYS A 379 -17.73 9.21 4.27
N PHE A 380 -18.31 8.26 3.53
CA PHE A 380 -19.76 8.01 3.54
C PHE A 380 -20.23 7.67 4.96
N ASN A 381 -19.54 6.79 5.65
CA ASN A 381 -19.90 6.36 6.99
C ASN A 381 -19.86 7.50 8.02
N ARG A 382 -18.92 8.43 7.89
CA ARG A 382 -18.85 9.63 8.75
C ARG A 382 -19.99 10.63 8.46
N GLU A 383 -20.28 10.85 7.18
CA GLU A 383 -21.21 11.89 6.74
C GLU A 383 -22.69 11.45 6.74
N ASN A 384 -22.96 10.15 6.78
CA ASN A 384 -24.31 9.61 6.70
C ASN A 384 -24.86 9.19 8.07
N ASP A 385 -25.96 9.80 8.50
CA ASP A 385 -26.60 9.52 9.81
C ASP A 385 -27.49 8.27 9.80
N ARG A 386 -27.87 7.75 8.64
CA ARG A 386 -28.86 6.67 8.51
C ARG A 386 -28.26 5.33 8.09
N TYR A 387 -27.26 5.37 7.25
CA TYR A 387 -26.66 4.19 6.67
C TYR A 387 -25.17 4.12 6.99
N ARG A 388 -24.67 2.88 7.07
CA ARG A 388 -23.25 2.55 7.20
C ARG A 388 -22.93 1.47 6.17
N ILE A 389 -21.82 1.60 5.46
CA ILE A 389 -21.29 0.57 4.58
C ILE A 389 -20.32 -0.29 5.37
N GLU A 390 -20.56 -1.59 5.39
CA GLU A 390 -19.62 -2.61 5.85
C GLU A 390 -19.05 -3.35 4.65
N VAL A 391 -17.71 -3.40 4.56
CA VAL A 391 -17.01 -4.01 3.43
C VAL A 391 -16.83 -5.49 3.70
N GLN A 392 -17.23 -6.31 2.72
CA GLN A 392 -16.90 -7.72 2.62
C GLN A 392 -15.77 -7.85 1.60
N ASP A 393 -14.55 -7.88 2.09
CA ASP A 393 -13.35 -7.99 1.26
C ASP A 393 -13.03 -9.46 1.01
N TYR A 394 -13.05 -9.86 -0.26
CA TYR A 394 -12.75 -11.22 -0.68
C TYR A 394 -11.28 -11.42 -1.04
N SER A 395 -10.44 -10.38 -0.96
CA SER A 395 -8.99 -10.48 -1.23
C SER A 395 -8.29 -11.52 -0.35
N GLU A 396 -8.83 -11.77 0.86
CA GLU A 396 -8.34 -12.83 1.75
C GLU A 396 -8.36 -14.26 1.13
N TYR A 397 -9.15 -14.45 0.07
CA TYR A 397 -9.23 -15.70 -0.69
C TYR A 397 -8.33 -15.70 -1.93
N SER A 398 -7.67 -14.58 -2.25
CA SER A 398 -6.72 -14.48 -3.35
C SER A 398 -5.42 -15.20 -3.01
N GLU A 399 -4.74 -15.73 -4.03
CA GLU A 399 -3.44 -16.38 -3.89
C GLU A 399 -2.34 -15.49 -4.44
N ILE A 400 -1.25 -15.31 -3.71
CA ILE A 400 -0.06 -14.61 -4.20
C ILE A 400 0.82 -15.64 -4.92
N ILE A 401 0.94 -15.51 -6.23
CA ILE A 401 1.83 -16.32 -7.04
C ILE A 401 3.18 -15.60 -7.13
N ALA A 402 4.18 -16.15 -6.44
CA ALA A 402 5.54 -15.66 -6.51
C ALA A 402 6.26 -16.22 -7.75
N SER A 403 6.85 -15.34 -8.55
CA SER A 403 7.75 -15.66 -9.64
C SER A 403 9.08 -14.91 -9.45
N PRO A 404 10.21 -15.38 -9.96
CA PRO A 404 11.47 -14.66 -9.80
C PRO A 404 11.35 -13.20 -10.27
N GLY A 405 11.42 -12.25 -9.31
CA GLY A 405 11.31 -10.81 -9.56
C GLY A 405 9.90 -10.25 -9.75
N SER A 406 8.85 -11.05 -9.54
CA SER A 406 7.45 -10.60 -9.67
C SER A 406 6.53 -11.34 -8.71
N TYR A 407 5.54 -10.63 -8.18
CA TYR A 407 4.41 -11.19 -7.45
C TYR A 407 3.14 -10.88 -8.23
N THR A 408 2.29 -11.89 -8.45
CA THR A 408 1.01 -11.73 -9.11
C THR A 408 -0.08 -12.23 -8.17
N GLU A 409 -1.09 -11.42 -7.93
CA GLU A 409 -2.27 -11.83 -7.19
C GLU A 409 -3.22 -12.57 -8.14
N ASP A 410 -3.65 -13.78 -7.76
CA ASP A 410 -4.69 -14.56 -8.45
C ASP A 410 -5.99 -14.49 -7.64
N SER A 411 -6.91 -13.67 -8.12
CA SER A 411 -8.24 -13.47 -7.53
C SER A 411 -9.27 -14.55 -7.91
N SER A 412 -8.86 -15.60 -8.61
CA SER A 412 -9.77 -16.66 -9.08
C SER A 412 -10.54 -17.33 -7.94
N SER A 413 -9.88 -17.60 -6.81
CA SER A 413 -10.51 -18.19 -5.63
C SER A 413 -11.48 -17.22 -4.94
N ALA A 414 -11.12 -15.93 -4.85
CA ALA A 414 -11.98 -14.86 -4.36
C ALA A 414 -13.26 -14.72 -5.21
N LEU A 415 -13.10 -14.70 -6.53
CA LEU A 415 -14.21 -14.66 -7.50
C LEU A 415 -15.11 -15.89 -7.35
N LEU A 416 -14.54 -17.09 -7.20
CA LEU A 416 -15.30 -18.33 -7.00
C LEU A 416 -16.12 -18.27 -5.70
N LYS A 417 -15.53 -17.77 -4.62
CA LYS A 417 -16.19 -17.60 -3.32
C LYS A 417 -17.37 -16.64 -3.43
N LEU A 418 -17.17 -15.44 -3.98
CA LEU A 418 -18.22 -14.45 -4.22
C LEU A 418 -19.34 -15.03 -5.09
N ASN A 419 -19.03 -15.69 -6.21
CA ASN A 419 -20.01 -16.33 -7.08
C ASN A 419 -20.84 -17.40 -6.35
N THR A 420 -20.20 -18.17 -5.45
CA THR A 420 -20.89 -19.20 -4.68
C THR A 420 -21.90 -18.59 -3.73
N GLU A 421 -21.55 -17.48 -3.08
CA GLU A 421 -22.46 -16.76 -2.17
C GLU A 421 -23.63 -16.12 -2.91
N LEU A 422 -23.37 -15.44 -4.04
CA LEU A 422 -24.43 -14.89 -4.88
C LEU A 422 -25.41 -15.96 -5.34
N LEU A 423 -24.91 -17.14 -5.77
CA LEU A 423 -25.75 -18.26 -6.19
C LEU A 423 -26.53 -18.91 -5.06
N SER A 424 -26.01 -18.86 -3.83
CA SER A 424 -26.73 -19.35 -2.64
C SER A 424 -27.82 -18.39 -2.14
N GLY A 425 -27.91 -17.19 -2.72
CA GLY A 425 -28.86 -16.14 -2.34
C GLY A 425 -28.35 -15.19 -1.26
N ASN A 426 -27.09 -15.28 -0.88
CA ASN A 426 -26.42 -14.31 -0.03
C ASN A 426 -25.94 -13.12 -0.91
N LEU A 427 -26.84 -12.17 -1.11
CA LEU A 427 -26.62 -11.01 -1.98
C LEU A 427 -26.19 -9.82 -1.13
N PRO A 428 -25.02 -9.22 -1.41
CA PRO A 428 -24.67 -7.94 -0.82
C PRO A 428 -25.56 -6.81 -1.36
N ASP A 429 -25.66 -5.69 -0.65
CA ASP A 429 -26.40 -4.52 -1.12
C ASP A 429 -25.66 -3.81 -2.26
N LEU A 430 -24.34 -3.83 -2.24
CA LEU A 430 -23.46 -3.21 -3.22
C LEU A 430 -22.36 -4.19 -3.66
N ILE A 431 -21.93 -4.11 -4.92
CA ILE A 431 -20.80 -4.86 -5.46
C ILE A 431 -19.87 -3.87 -6.14
N ASP A 432 -18.60 -3.89 -5.74
CA ASP A 432 -17.54 -3.17 -6.45
C ASP A 432 -17.15 -3.95 -7.73
N VAL A 433 -17.26 -3.28 -8.86
CA VAL A 433 -16.94 -3.85 -10.18
C VAL A 433 -15.74 -3.15 -10.83
N SER A 434 -15.00 -2.36 -10.09
CA SER A 434 -13.92 -1.51 -10.62
C SER A 434 -12.74 -2.30 -11.17
N GLY A 435 -12.44 -3.47 -10.65
CA GLY A 435 -11.35 -4.35 -11.10
C GLY A 435 -11.53 -4.96 -12.48
N GLY A 436 -12.76 -4.89 -13.05
CA GLY A 436 -13.05 -5.43 -14.38
C GLY A 436 -13.14 -6.96 -14.47
N GLU A 437 -12.95 -7.67 -13.38
CA GLU A 437 -12.94 -9.15 -13.33
C GLU A 437 -14.34 -9.75 -13.21
N LEU A 438 -15.30 -8.95 -12.72
CA LEU A 438 -16.66 -9.41 -12.46
C LEU A 438 -17.50 -9.43 -13.74
N PRO A 439 -18.22 -10.54 -14.04
CA PRO A 439 -19.03 -10.68 -15.24
C PRO A 439 -20.39 -9.96 -15.08
N VAL A 440 -20.39 -8.62 -15.09
CA VAL A 440 -21.56 -7.76 -14.85
C VAL A 440 -22.76 -8.14 -15.72
N ALA A 441 -22.54 -8.43 -17.01
CA ALA A 441 -23.62 -8.84 -17.91
C ALA A 441 -24.29 -10.15 -17.48
N GLN A 442 -23.52 -11.11 -16.96
CA GLN A 442 -24.07 -12.37 -16.42
C GLN A 442 -24.83 -12.16 -15.12
N TYR A 443 -24.32 -11.29 -14.24
CA TYR A 443 -24.99 -10.95 -12.97
C TYR A 443 -26.32 -10.25 -13.26
N ALA A 444 -26.35 -9.33 -14.22
CA ALA A 444 -27.57 -8.67 -14.67
C ALA A 444 -28.57 -9.68 -15.25
N ALA A 445 -28.12 -10.61 -16.11
CA ALA A 445 -28.97 -11.66 -16.71
C ALA A 445 -29.55 -12.61 -15.65
N LYS A 446 -28.84 -12.88 -14.56
CA LYS A 446 -29.32 -13.69 -13.43
C LYS A 446 -30.18 -12.90 -12.43
N GLY A 447 -30.35 -11.59 -12.62
CA GLY A 447 -31.12 -10.74 -11.72
C GLY A 447 -30.45 -10.42 -10.38
N PHE A 448 -29.12 -10.52 -10.32
CA PHE A 448 -28.35 -10.12 -9.13
C PHE A 448 -28.16 -8.60 -9.04
N LEU A 449 -28.29 -7.88 -10.17
CA LEU A 449 -28.09 -6.45 -10.26
C LEU A 449 -29.39 -5.73 -10.63
N GLU A 450 -29.61 -4.58 -10.04
CA GLU A 450 -30.75 -3.69 -10.28
C GLU A 450 -30.43 -2.68 -11.40
N ASP A 451 -31.44 -2.30 -12.21
CA ASP A 451 -31.31 -1.24 -13.21
C ASP A 451 -31.25 0.13 -12.52
N LEU A 452 -30.12 0.81 -12.65
CA LEU A 452 -29.85 2.10 -12.01
C LEU A 452 -30.48 3.30 -12.74
N MET A 453 -30.90 3.17 -14.00
CA MET A 453 -31.46 4.28 -14.79
C MET A 453 -32.69 4.94 -14.14
N PRO A 454 -33.66 4.19 -13.57
CA PRO A 454 -34.80 4.82 -12.90
C PRO A 454 -34.40 5.70 -11.73
N TYR A 455 -33.38 5.30 -10.97
CA TYR A 455 -32.87 6.06 -9.81
C TYR A 455 -32.13 7.33 -10.25
N LEU A 456 -31.25 7.23 -11.27
CA LEU A 456 -30.55 8.39 -11.82
C LEU A 456 -31.49 9.43 -12.41
N ASN A 457 -32.56 9.01 -13.09
CA ASN A 457 -33.58 9.92 -13.64
C ASN A 457 -34.35 10.66 -12.56
N GLY A 458 -34.42 10.13 -11.34
CA GLY A 458 -35.09 10.73 -10.19
C GLY A 458 -34.17 11.55 -9.29
N ASP A 459 -32.86 11.49 -9.49
CA ASP A 459 -31.90 12.16 -8.63
C ASP A 459 -31.52 13.55 -9.17
N SER A 460 -31.53 14.56 -8.29
CA SER A 460 -31.17 15.94 -8.64
C SER A 460 -29.65 16.21 -8.55
N THR A 461 -28.93 15.34 -7.85
CA THR A 461 -27.48 15.50 -7.61
C THR A 461 -26.66 14.79 -8.68
N VAL A 462 -27.04 13.54 -9.02
CA VAL A 462 -26.36 12.68 -9.99
C VAL A 462 -27.34 12.29 -11.10
N SER A 463 -27.83 13.27 -11.85
CA SER A 463 -28.72 13.03 -13.00
C SER A 463 -27.94 12.70 -14.27
N PRO A 464 -28.51 11.96 -15.24
CA PRO A 464 -27.81 11.53 -16.46
C PRO A 464 -27.21 12.69 -17.27
N ASP A 465 -27.82 13.85 -17.25
CA ASP A 465 -27.36 15.07 -17.93
C ASP A 465 -26.05 15.66 -17.33
N LYS A 466 -25.68 15.26 -16.12
CA LYS A 466 -24.43 15.62 -15.46
C LYS A 466 -23.30 14.61 -15.69
N LEU A 467 -23.62 13.48 -16.30
CA LEU A 467 -22.69 12.39 -16.57
C LEU A 467 -22.34 12.36 -18.08
N MET A 468 -21.19 11.79 -18.40
CA MET A 468 -20.81 11.61 -19.80
C MET A 468 -21.65 10.55 -20.48
N GLU A 469 -22.51 10.94 -21.40
CA GLU A 469 -23.43 10.03 -22.11
C GLU A 469 -22.69 8.88 -22.83
N SER A 470 -21.54 9.17 -23.42
CA SER A 470 -20.70 8.15 -24.09
C SER A 470 -20.24 7.07 -23.12
N VAL A 471 -19.84 7.44 -21.90
CA VAL A 471 -19.41 6.51 -20.86
C VAL A 471 -20.59 5.68 -20.36
N LEU A 472 -21.73 6.32 -20.06
CA LEU A 472 -22.94 5.61 -19.65
C LEU A 472 -23.40 4.60 -20.73
N ASN A 473 -23.36 4.99 -21.99
CA ASN A 473 -23.76 4.11 -23.09
C ASN A 473 -22.79 2.94 -23.27
N ALA A 474 -21.50 3.12 -22.98
CA ALA A 474 -20.50 2.05 -23.09
C ALA A 474 -20.69 0.93 -22.04
N VAL A 475 -21.28 1.26 -20.88
CA VAL A 475 -21.47 0.31 -19.76
C VAL A 475 -22.92 -0.22 -19.67
N LYS A 476 -23.83 0.20 -20.56
CA LYS A 476 -25.18 -0.35 -20.62
C LYS A 476 -25.17 -1.79 -21.17
N THR A 477 -26.00 -2.63 -20.57
CA THR A 477 -26.30 -3.97 -21.04
C THR A 477 -27.79 -4.01 -21.41
N ASP A 478 -28.13 -4.35 -22.66
CA ASP A 478 -29.51 -4.38 -23.18
C ASP A 478 -30.30 -3.09 -22.93
N GLY A 479 -29.63 -1.94 -23.01
CA GLY A 479 -30.21 -0.61 -22.80
C GLY A 479 -30.45 -0.21 -21.35
N LYS A 480 -30.10 -1.06 -20.38
CA LYS A 480 -30.18 -0.83 -18.95
C LYS A 480 -28.81 -0.55 -18.35
N LEU A 481 -28.79 0.15 -17.23
CA LEU A 481 -27.56 0.52 -16.52
C LEU A 481 -27.45 -0.31 -15.24
N TYR A 482 -26.52 -1.25 -15.19
CA TYR A 482 -26.30 -2.13 -14.04
C TYR A 482 -25.05 -1.79 -13.24
N GLN A 483 -24.25 -0.83 -13.72
CA GLN A 483 -23.06 -0.34 -13.06
C GLN A 483 -22.88 1.16 -13.31
N LEU A 484 -22.31 1.86 -12.35
CA LEU A 484 -22.00 3.28 -12.45
C LEU A 484 -20.48 3.45 -12.33
N PRO A 485 -19.75 3.74 -13.43
CA PRO A 485 -18.32 3.93 -13.35
C PRO A 485 -17.99 5.26 -12.66
N THR A 486 -17.05 5.22 -11.71
CA THR A 486 -16.51 6.39 -11.02
C THR A 486 -15.39 7.07 -11.80
N SER A 487 -14.73 6.30 -12.66
CA SER A 487 -13.65 6.76 -13.54
C SER A 487 -13.66 5.96 -14.84
N PHE A 488 -12.96 6.46 -15.85
CA PHE A 488 -12.72 5.72 -17.08
C PHE A 488 -11.34 6.05 -17.64
N GLN A 489 -10.80 5.12 -18.37
CA GLN A 489 -9.54 5.29 -19.09
C GLN A 489 -9.78 5.12 -20.58
N VAL A 490 -9.20 6.01 -21.39
CA VAL A 490 -9.20 5.87 -22.84
C VAL A 490 -7.95 5.13 -23.25
N VAL A 491 -8.10 3.88 -23.69
CA VAL A 491 -7.02 3.11 -24.27
C VAL A 491 -7.08 3.31 -25.79
N SER A 492 -6.06 3.93 -26.36
CA SER A 492 -6.01 4.25 -27.80
C SER A 492 -4.57 4.36 -28.26
N ALA A 493 -4.36 4.14 -29.55
CA ALA A 493 -3.09 4.44 -30.19
C ALA A 493 -3.13 5.85 -30.79
N ALA A 494 -2.08 6.65 -30.55
CA ALA A 494 -1.93 7.97 -31.13
C ALA A 494 -0.69 8.02 -32.03
N GLY A 495 -0.79 8.76 -33.14
CA GLY A 495 0.32 8.92 -34.06
C GLY A 495 0.11 10.09 -35.03
N LYS A 496 1.15 10.44 -35.79
CA LYS A 496 1.05 11.47 -36.82
C LYS A 496 0.04 11.07 -37.89
N ARG A 497 -0.91 11.95 -38.21
CA ARG A 497 -2.00 11.67 -39.14
C ARG A 497 -1.54 11.18 -40.51
N GLU A 498 -0.39 11.63 -40.98
CA GLU A 498 0.24 11.19 -42.25
C GLU A 498 0.69 9.73 -42.23
N ILE A 499 0.96 9.18 -41.04
CA ILE A 499 1.33 7.77 -40.82
C ILE A 499 0.08 6.94 -40.56
N VAL A 500 -0.69 7.36 -39.54
CA VAL A 500 -1.83 6.58 -39.04
C VAL A 500 -3.10 6.71 -39.88
N GLY A 501 -3.19 7.75 -40.76
CA GLY A 501 -4.37 7.98 -41.56
C GLY A 501 -5.53 8.64 -40.82
N GLY A 502 -6.73 8.51 -41.36
CA GLY A 502 -7.97 9.11 -40.82
C GLY A 502 -8.99 8.06 -40.40
N TYR A 503 -8.55 6.91 -39.93
CA TYR A 503 -9.42 5.83 -39.49
C TYR A 503 -10.06 6.12 -38.12
N GLU A 504 -11.30 5.68 -37.95
CA GLU A 504 -11.99 5.69 -36.65
C GLU A 504 -11.66 4.43 -35.83
N SER A 505 -11.31 3.34 -36.52
CA SER A 505 -10.81 2.08 -35.94
C SER A 505 -9.85 1.43 -36.91
N TRP A 506 -8.97 0.56 -36.42
CA TRP A 506 -8.02 -0.16 -37.25
C TRP A 506 -8.25 -1.67 -37.24
N THR A 507 -8.06 -2.28 -38.39
CA THR A 507 -7.76 -3.71 -38.50
C THR A 507 -6.27 -3.95 -38.31
N THR A 508 -5.86 -5.16 -37.98
CA THR A 508 -4.44 -5.54 -37.89
C THR A 508 -3.67 -5.28 -39.17
N ASP A 509 -4.30 -5.53 -40.36
CA ASP A 509 -3.68 -5.24 -41.66
C ASP A 509 -3.41 -3.74 -41.85
N GLU A 510 -4.33 -2.88 -41.42
CA GLU A 510 -4.17 -1.42 -41.50
C GLU A 510 -3.08 -0.91 -40.54
N VAL A 511 -2.95 -1.54 -39.34
CA VAL A 511 -1.83 -1.29 -38.45
C VAL A 511 -0.53 -1.70 -39.14
N GLU A 512 -0.41 -2.89 -39.67
CA GLU A 512 0.80 -3.32 -40.36
C GLU A 512 1.17 -2.39 -41.52
N ASP A 513 0.18 -1.89 -42.28
CA ASP A 513 0.43 -0.95 -43.37
C ASP A 513 0.86 0.45 -42.87
N ALA A 514 0.40 0.86 -41.70
CA ALA A 514 0.89 2.07 -41.04
C ALA A 514 2.35 1.90 -40.56
N LEU A 515 2.69 0.74 -40.01
CA LEU A 515 4.03 0.41 -39.57
C LEU A 515 5.08 0.45 -40.68
N LYS A 516 4.71 0.02 -41.90
CA LYS A 516 5.59 0.09 -43.09
C LYS A 516 5.96 1.53 -43.50
N LYS A 517 5.23 2.54 -43.02
CA LYS A 517 5.50 3.97 -43.26
C LYS A 517 6.43 4.60 -42.25
N LEU A 518 6.76 3.90 -41.18
CA LEU A 518 7.66 4.40 -40.15
C LEU A 518 9.09 4.47 -40.67
N PRO A 519 9.91 5.42 -40.20
CA PRO A 519 11.34 5.46 -40.48
C PRO A 519 12.04 4.17 -40.02
N GLU A 520 13.14 3.82 -40.69
CA GLU A 520 13.98 2.69 -40.27
C GLU A 520 14.50 2.91 -38.84
N GLY A 521 14.34 1.90 -37.99
CA GLY A 521 14.71 1.97 -36.56
C GLY A 521 13.67 2.58 -35.65
N ALA A 522 12.51 3.05 -36.17
CA ALA A 522 11.41 3.47 -35.33
C ALA A 522 10.69 2.29 -34.70
N THR A 523 10.44 2.37 -33.40
CA THR A 523 9.65 1.38 -32.67
C THR A 523 8.17 1.77 -32.66
N VAL A 524 7.30 0.77 -32.64
CA VAL A 524 5.86 0.92 -32.48
C VAL A 524 5.50 0.50 -31.07
N PHE A 525 4.65 1.27 -30.46
CA PHE A 525 4.35 1.16 -29.03
C PHE A 525 5.60 1.42 -28.17
N ASN A 526 5.54 1.08 -26.89
CA ASN A 526 6.71 1.15 -26.04
C ASN A 526 7.65 -0.02 -26.34
N VAL A 527 8.94 0.18 -26.13
CA VAL A 527 9.99 -0.83 -26.37
C VAL A 527 9.84 -2.09 -25.53
N ASP A 528 9.12 -1.99 -24.41
CA ASP A 528 8.82 -3.08 -23.48
C ASP A 528 7.59 -3.93 -23.88
N TYR A 529 6.91 -3.59 -25.00
CA TYR A 529 5.74 -4.34 -25.44
C TYR A 529 6.10 -5.74 -25.93
N THR A 530 5.57 -6.72 -25.24
CA THR A 530 5.68 -8.15 -25.59
C THR A 530 4.42 -8.62 -26.34
N LYS A 531 4.44 -9.87 -26.81
CA LYS A 531 3.26 -10.53 -27.42
C LYS A 531 2.02 -10.42 -26.56
N SER A 532 2.16 -10.63 -25.26
CA SER A 532 1.03 -10.56 -24.32
C SER A 532 0.46 -9.16 -24.18
N HIS A 533 1.31 -8.13 -24.14
CA HIS A 533 0.87 -6.73 -24.10
C HIS A 533 0.09 -6.36 -25.36
N VAL A 534 0.62 -6.73 -26.54
CA VAL A 534 -0.02 -6.42 -27.82
C VAL A 534 -1.32 -7.21 -28.00
N LEU A 535 -1.35 -8.48 -27.59
CA LEU A 535 -2.56 -9.28 -27.58
C LEU A 535 -3.64 -8.65 -26.69
N TYR A 536 -3.26 -8.25 -25.48
CA TYR A 536 -4.17 -7.57 -24.55
C TYR A 536 -4.71 -6.26 -25.16
N LEU A 537 -3.83 -5.42 -25.71
CA LEU A 537 -4.23 -4.14 -26.34
C LEU A 537 -5.23 -4.34 -27.48
N CYS A 538 -5.00 -5.31 -28.35
CA CYS A 538 -5.88 -5.59 -29.49
C CYS A 538 -7.17 -6.29 -29.09
N ALA A 539 -7.12 -7.25 -28.15
CA ALA A 539 -8.25 -8.09 -27.80
C ALA A 539 -9.19 -7.41 -26.79
N SER A 540 -8.66 -6.65 -25.82
CA SER A 540 -9.47 -6.04 -24.75
C SER A 540 -10.58 -5.12 -25.29
N SER A 541 -10.27 -4.29 -26.27
CA SER A 541 -11.23 -3.40 -26.92
C SER A 541 -12.22 -4.10 -27.86
N ALA A 542 -11.91 -5.31 -28.30
CA ALA A 542 -12.67 -6.08 -29.26
C ALA A 542 -13.34 -7.34 -28.67
N MET A 543 -13.24 -7.58 -27.38
CA MET A 543 -13.67 -8.83 -26.74
C MET A 543 -15.14 -9.17 -27.01
N ASN A 544 -16.02 -8.17 -27.02
CA ASN A 544 -17.45 -8.36 -27.34
C ASN A 544 -17.71 -8.85 -28.78
N ARG A 545 -16.72 -8.82 -29.68
CA ARG A 545 -16.82 -9.41 -31.02
C ARG A 545 -16.57 -10.91 -31.00
N PHE A 546 -15.84 -11.40 -30.01
CA PHE A 546 -15.40 -12.80 -29.92
C PHE A 546 -16.15 -13.58 -28.83
N VAL A 547 -16.77 -12.89 -27.86
CA VAL A 547 -17.51 -13.51 -26.75
C VAL A 547 -18.94 -12.97 -26.76
N ASP A 548 -19.90 -13.87 -26.85
CA ASP A 548 -21.30 -13.60 -26.53
C ASP A 548 -21.51 -13.95 -25.03
N TRP A 549 -21.43 -12.94 -24.19
CA TRP A 549 -21.55 -13.10 -22.75
C TRP A 549 -22.95 -13.57 -22.32
N GLN A 550 -24.00 -13.26 -23.10
CA GLN A 550 -25.36 -13.64 -22.81
C GLN A 550 -25.60 -15.11 -23.15
N ALA A 551 -25.14 -15.56 -24.32
CA ALA A 551 -25.26 -16.96 -24.76
C ALA A 551 -24.19 -17.86 -24.11
N GLY A 552 -23.13 -17.31 -23.50
CA GLY A 552 -21.99 -18.06 -22.98
C GLY A 552 -21.20 -18.78 -24.07
N THR A 553 -21.09 -18.18 -25.27
CA THR A 553 -20.37 -18.75 -26.41
C THR A 553 -19.23 -17.85 -26.86
N CYS A 554 -18.23 -18.43 -27.53
CA CYS A 554 -17.10 -17.67 -28.05
C CYS A 554 -16.74 -18.11 -29.48
N SER A 555 -16.02 -17.23 -30.20
CA SER A 555 -15.55 -17.42 -31.58
C SER A 555 -14.05 -17.13 -31.75
N PHE A 556 -13.23 -17.60 -30.78
CA PHE A 556 -11.77 -17.46 -30.83
C PHE A 556 -11.10 -18.26 -31.98
N ASP A 557 -11.84 -19.09 -32.68
CA ASP A 557 -11.40 -19.79 -33.89
C ASP A 557 -11.70 -19.03 -35.17
N SER A 558 -12.16 -17.77 -35.08
CA SER A 558 -12.42 -16.91 -36.25
C SER A 558 -11.12 -16.44 -36.92
N ASP A 559 -11.21 -16.08 -38.21
CA ASP A 559 -10.06 -15.53 -38.96
C ASP A 559 -9.62 -14.18 -38.40
N GLU A 560 -10.58 -13.39 -37.89
CA GLU A 560 -10.30 -12.10 -37.23
C GLU A 560 -9.45 -12.27 -35.96
N PHE A 561 -9.77 -13.26 -35.11
CA PHE A 561 -8.97 -13.50 -33.90
C PHE A 561 -7.60 -14.09 -34.27
N ARG A 562 -7.51 -14.95 -35.30
CA ARG A 562 -6.21 -15.44 -35.79
C ARG A 562 -5.32 -14.32 -36.33
N SER A 563 -5.92 -13.29 -36.95
CA SER A 563 -5.17 -12.10 -37.41
C SER A 563 -4.56 -11.34 -36.23
N ILE A 564 -5.30 -11.14 -35.11
CA ILE A 564 -4.78 -10.54 -33.86
C ILE A 564 -3.62 -11.38 -33.32
N LEU A 565 -3.78 -12.71 -33.24
CA LEU A 565 -2.71 -13.60 -32.75
C LEU A 565 -1.46 -13.54 -33.64
N SER A 566 -1.65 -13.47 -34.95
CA SER A 566 -0.54 -13.37 -35.92
C SER A 566 0.21 -12.07 -35.76
N PHE A 567 -0.51 -10.96 -35.59
CA PHE A 567 0.07 -9.65 -35.34
C PHE A 567 0.82 -9.61 -34.01
N ALA A 568 0.21 -10.05 -32.92
CA ALA A 568 0.87 -10.13 -31.62
C ALA A 568 2.14 -10.99 -31.67
N ASN A 569 2.14 -12.07 -32.46
CA ASN A 569 3.29 -12.95 -32.60
C ASN A 569 4.48 -12.33 -33.36
N THR A 570 4.35 -11.13 -33.91
CA THR A 570 5.48 -10.35 -34.47
C THR A 570 6.32 -9.65 -33.40
N PHE A 571 5.84 -9.60 -32.16
CA PHE A 571 6.53 -8.99 -31.02
C PHE A 571 7.31 -10.04 -30.22
N PRO A 572 8.30 -9.63 -29.38
CA PRO A 572 9.09 -10.55 -28.56
C PRO A 572 8.25 -11.25 -27.49
N ASP A 573 8.68 -12.44 -27.07
CA ASP A 573 8.04 -13.20 -25.98
C ASP A 573 8.24 -12.52 -24.64
N GLU A 574 9.46 -12.01 -24.40
CA GLU A 574 9.89 -11.37 -23.16
C GLU A 574 10.63 -10.06 -23.46
N PHE A 575 10.59 -9.13 -22.51
CA PHE A 575 11.34 -7.89 -22.61
C PHE A 575 12.82 -8.15 -22.25
N ASP A 576 13.75 -7.77 -23.15
CA ASP A 576 15.18 -7.89 -22.90
C ASP A 576 15.69 -6.75 -22.01
N THR A 577 15.77 -6.99 -20.70
CA THR A 577 16.29 -6.02 -19.74
C THR A 577 17.81 -5.89 -19.76
N THR A 578 18.53 -6.79 -20.41
CA THR A 578 20.02 -6.84 -20.37
C THR A 578 20.68 -5.76 -21.23
N ASN A 579 20.00 -5.32 -22.28
CA ASN A 579 20.46 -4.28 -23.20
C ASN A 579 19.59 -3.00 -23.14
N PHE A 580 18.78 -2.85 -22.09
CA PHE A 580 17.90 -1.71 -21.92
C PHE A 580 18.66 -0.48 -21.44
N ASP A 581 18.69 0.57 -22.28
CA ASP A 581 19.25 1.87 -21.90
C ASP A 581 18.15 2.75 -21.31
N PHE A 582 18.21 2.91 -19.99
CA PHE A 582 17.19 3.68 -19.25
C PHE A 582 17.23 5.18 -19.61
N ASP A 583 18.39 5.72 -19.95
CA ASP A 583 18.56 7.12 -20.32
C ASP A 583 18.01 7.39 -21.72
N GLU A 584 18.18 6.46 -22.66
CA GLU A 584 17.58 6.52 -24.00
C GLU A 584 16.06 6.40 -23.91
N TYR A 585 15.54 5.47 -23.08
CA TYR A 585 14.10 5.32 -22.82
C TYR A 585 13.46 6.59 -22.24
N GLN A 586 14.09 7.21 -21.24
CA GLN A 586 13.61 8.46 -20.67
C GLN A 586 13.68 9.63 -21.67
N SER A 587 14.70 9.66 -22.53
CA SER A 587 14.83 10.70 -23.56
C SER A 587 13.73 10.59 -24.63
N ASP A 588 13.34 9.37 -24.98
CA ASP A 588 12.26 9.13 -25.96
C ASP A 588 10.87 9.44 -25.39
N TYR A 589 10.63 9.16 -24.12
CA TYR A 589 9.41 9.59 -23.43
C TYR A 589 9.25 11.11 -23.41
N ARG A 590 10.34 11.88 -23.26
CA ARG A 590 10.34 13.34 -23.32
C ARG A 590 10.12 13.89 -24.73
N ARG A 591 10.48 13.14 -25.78
CA ARG A 591 10.25 13.54 -27.18
C ARG A 591 8.80 13.38 -27.63
N VAL A 592 8.05 12.47 -27.02
CA VAL A 592 6.62 12.26 -27.34
C VAL A 592 5.74 13.31 -26.64
N GLY A 593 6.23 13.94 -25.57
CA GLY A 593 5.53 15.00 -24.82
C GLY A 593 5.78 16.43 -25.34
N GLN A 594 6.59 16.63 -26.38
CA GLN A 594 6.80 17.89 -27.11
C GLN A 594 6.18 17.80 -28.51
#